data_a020914fbd84edbbee1680e16eeac484
#
_entry.id   a020914fbd84edbbee1680e16eeac484
#
_cell.length_a   1.000
_cell.length_b   1.000
_cell.length_c   1.000
_cell.angle_alpha   90.00
_cell.angle_beta   90.00
_cell.angle_gamma   90.00
#
_symmetry.space_group_name_H-M   'P 1'
#
loop_
_entity.id
_entity.type
_entity.pdbx_description
1 polymer ?
#
loop_
_entity_poly.entity_id
_entity_poly.type
_entity_poly.pdbx_seq_one_letter_code
_entity_poly.pdbx_strand_id
1 'polypeptide(L)'
;EKMKENLNRLIKNQATLNVEGLLFKKDGSSFNVRCRKRPILNEILKCTGISYLCEDITETKIWKQKLSTYASHDFLIGDILNEEAFTQRLEHDFNRAKRYNQPFAMLVIELKDIYDFANKGISFETGDTILKNTAGYCVTTFKNPDTHIGRFDKTKIGIIFSRGNREEAAKGAEKLYKSVIEQIRKLNIDQYNAEMIAVSYTDRKNFNDTADNMLGRVRRHIGNALRSHRYGIRSSDSKD
;
A
#
# COMPACT_ATOMS: atom_id res chain seq x y z
N GLU A 1 10.70 9.37 -33.50
CA GLU A 1 9.39 9.58 -34.19
C GLU A 1 8.50 10.54 -33.40
N LYS A 2 8.21 10.30 -32.15
CA LYS A 2 7.39 11.13 -31.25
C LYS A 2 7.91 12.58 -31.08
N MET A 3 9.22 12.76 -31.14
CA MET A 3 9.86 14.08 -31.01
C MET A 3 9.68 14.92 -32.28
N LYS A 4 9.75 14.32 -33.48
CA LYS A 4 9.50 14.98 -34.76
C LYS A 4 8.02 15.37 -34.89
N GLU A 5 7.12 14.52 -34.46
CA GLU A 5 5.67 14.76 -34.46
C GLU A 5 5.30 15.94 -33.56
N ASN A 6 5.84 15.98 -32.34
CA ASN A 6 5.67 17.09 -31.40
C ASN A 6 6.22 18.41 -31.94
N LEU A 7 7.35 18.35 -32.65
CA LEU A 7 7.96 19.53 -33.27
C LEU A 7 7.10 20.09 -34.41
N ASN A 8 6.60 19.21 -35.28
CA ASN A 8 5.68 19.58 -36.37
C ASN A 8 4.38 20.19 -35.85
N ARG A 9 3.85 19.65 -34.75
CA ARG A 9 2.65 20.13 -34.07
C ARG A 9 2.86 21.52 -33.46
N LEU A 10 4.03 21.77 -32.86
CA LEU A 10 4.41 23.06 -32.28
C LEU A 10 4.54 24.14 -33.39
N ILE A 11 5.17 23.81 -34.51
CA ILE A 11 5.36 24.74 -35.66
C ILE A 11 4.05 25.00 -36.31
N LYS A 12 3.25 23.96 -36.61
CA LYS A 12 1.97 24.08 -37.34
C LYS A 12 0.91 24.85 -36.57
N ASN A 13 0.83 24.63 -35.24
CA ASN A 13 -0.21 25.24 -34.40
C ASN A 13 0.27 26.51 -33.70
N GLN A 14 1.54 26.91 -33.87
CA GLN A 14 2.16 28.06 -33.19
C GLN A 14 1.95 28.04 -31.66
N ALA A 15 1.80 26.85 -31.09
CA ALA A 15 1.44 26.64 -29.70
C ALA A 15 2.68 26.41 -28.81
N THR A 16 2.55 26.72 -27.53
CA THR A 16 3.57 26.38 -26.54
C THR A 16 3.45 24.90 -26.17
N LEU A 17 4.57 24.19 -26.14
CA LEU A 17 4.63 22.80 -25.70
C LEU A 17 5.44 22.68 -24.42
N ASN A 18 4.84 22.11 -23.37
CA ASN A 18 5.52 21.75 -22.14
C ASN A 18 5.86 20.26 -22.16
N VAL A 19 7.13 19.92 -21.92
CA VAL A 19 7.63 18.56 -21.94
C VAL A 19 8.47 18.32 -20.69
N GLU A 20 8.23 17.24 -19.98
CA GLU A 20 9.14 16.76 -18.94
C GLU A 20 9.98 15.60 -19.46
N GLY A 21 11.22 15.53 -19.03
CA GLY A 21 12.15 14.49 -19.45
C GLY A 21 13.36 14.39 -18.55
N LEU A 22 14.30 13.54 -18.95
CA LEU A 22 15.58 13.34 -18.30
C LEU A 22 16.66 13.91 -19.21
N LEU A 23 17.55 14.72 -18.67
CA LEU A 23 18.77 15.18 -19.33
C LEU A 23 20.00 14.62 -18.62
N PHE A 24 21.07 14.46 -19.38
CA PHE A 24 22.35 13.96 -18.89
C PHE A 24 23.38 15.10 -18.88
N LYS A 25 24.15 15.19 -17.80
CA LYS A 25 25.29 16.07 -17.69
C LYS A 25 26.50 15.46 -18.36
N LYS A 26 27.57 16.26 -18.55
CA LYS A 26 28.83 15.80 -19.15
C LYS A 26 29.53 14.71 -18.34
N ASP A 27 29.29 14.67 -17.04
CA ASP A 27 29.82 13.66 -16.11
C ASP A 27 29.02 12.34 -16.12
N GLY A 28 27.98 12.23 -16.97
CA GLY A 28 27.11 11.06 -17.06
C GLY A 28 25.94 11.05 -16.05
N SER A 29 25.91 11.97 -15.08
CA SER A 29 24.78 12.09 -14.18
C SER A 29 23.54 12.63 -14.91
N SER A 30 22.34 12.28 -14.40
CA SER A 30 21.08 12.72 -14.99
C SER A 30 20.28 13.59 -14.04
N PHE A 31 19.45 14.44 -14.59
CA PHE A 31 18.51 15.28 -13.84
C PHE A 31 17.18 15.42 -14.57
N ASN A 32 16.10 15.61 -13.79
CA ASN A 32 14.78 15.82 -14.38
C ASN A 32 14.60 17.26 -14.81
N VAL A 33 14.07 17.45 -16.02
CA VAL A 33 13.87 18.77 -16.58
C VAL A 33 12.44 18.95 -17.06
N ARG A 34 11.90 20.14 -16.85
CA ARG A 34 10.70 20.63 -17.52
C ARG A 34 11.10 21.67 -18.53
N CYS A 35 10.86 21.41 -19.83
CA CYS A 35 11.16 22.33 -20.91
C CYS A 35 9.87 22.88 -21.52
N ARG A 36 9.77 24.20 -21.56
CA ARG A 36 8.77 24.92 -22.32
C ARG A 36 9.34 25.31 -23.67
N LYS A 37 8.73 24.84 -24.73
CA LYS A 37 9.16 25.08 -26.11
C LYS A 37 8.16 26.06 -26.75
N ARG A 38 8.69 27.11 -27.41
CA ARG A 38 7.88 28.09 -28.16
C ARG A 38 8.49 28.32 -29.53
N PRO A 39 7.70 28.44 -30.59
CA PRO A 39 8.20 28.86 -31.90
C PRO A 39 8.61 30.34 -31.84
N ILE A 40 9.71 30.67 -32.49
CA ILE A 40 10.12 32.04 -32.78
C ILE A 40 9.63 32.36 -34.17
N LEU A 41 8.77 33.37 -34.29
CA LEU A 41 8.16 33.75 -35.53
C LEU A 41 8.78 35.07 -36.03
N ASN A 42 8.93 35.21 -37.35
CA ASN A 42 9.30 36.46 -37.98
C ASN A 42 8.05 37.33 -38.24
N GLU A 43 8.21 38.52 -38.87
CA GLU A 43 7.16 39.47 -39.16
C GLU A 43 6.02 38.90 -40.03
N ILE A 44 6.30 37.91 -40.86
CA ILE A 44 5.34 37.19 -41.70
C ILE A 44 4.81 35.90 -41.05
N LEU A 45 4.95 35.76 -39.72
CA LEU A 45 4.48 34.62 -38.92
C LEU A 45 5.10 33.27 -39.30
N LYS A 46 6.23 33.27 -40.02
CA LYS A 46 6.99 32.05 -40.34
C LYS A 46 7.90 31.70 -39.17
N CYS A 47 7.90 30.43 -38.78
CA CYS A 47 8.78 29.92 -37.70
C CYS A 47 10.24 29.95 -38.18
N THR A 48 11.08 30.74 -37.53
CA THR A 48 12.51 30.89 -37.77
C THR A 48 13.37 30.13 -36.77
N GLY A 49 12.80 29.70 -35.65
CA GLY A 49 13.50 28.97 -34.60
C GLY A 49 12.56 28.49 -33.52
N ILE A 50 13.13 27.84 -32.53
CA ILE A 50 12.42 27.39 -31.35
C ILE A 50 13.18 27.82 -30.11
N SER A 51 12.52 28.53 -29.21
CA SER A 51 13.06 28.84 -27.89
C SER A 51 12.76 27.72 -26.91
N TYR A 52 13.72 27.44 -26.05
CA TYR A 52 13.59 26.47 -24.97
C TYR A 52 13.84 27.19 -23.65
N LEU A 53 12.87 27.10 -22.76
CA LEU A 53 13.05 27.45 -21.35
C LEU A 53 12.99 26.16 -20.56
N CYS A 54 14.12 25.75 -20.00
CA CYS A 54 14.25 24.51 -19.25
C CYS A 54 14.50 24.81 -17.78
N GLU A 55 13.76 24.14 -16.91
CA GLU A 55 13.83 24.23 -15.46
C GLU A 55 14.25 22.86 -14.91
N ASP A 56 15.24 22.82 -14.03
CA ASP A 56 15.57 21.61 -13.28
C ASP A 56 14.48 21.37 -12.21
N ILE A 57 13.75 20.26 -12.35
CA ILE A 57 12.68 19.87 -11.44
C ILE A 57 13.05 18.66 -10.59
N THR A 58 14.35 18.33 -10.49
CA THR A 58 14.82 17.14 -9.76
C THR A 58 14.45 17.22 -8.28
N GLU A 59 14.74 18.31 -7.63
CA GLU A 59 14.37 18.51 -6.22
C GLU A 59 12.85 18.50 -6.02
N THR A 60 12.11 19.16 -6.91
CA THR A 60 10.65 19.18 -6.86
C THR A 60 10.06 17.77 -6.95
N LYS A 61 10.61 16.92 -7.82
CA LYS A 61 10.17 15.51 -7.92
C LYS A 61 10.54 14.71 -6.67
N ILE A 62 11.75 14.89 -6.14
CA ILE A 62 12.19 14.23 -4.90
C ILE A 62 11.26 14.62 -3.74
N TRP A 63 10.96 15.91 -3.59
CA TRP A 63 10.06 16.38 -2.54
C TRP A 63 8.64 15.86 -2.71
N LYS A 64 8.10 15.86 -3.93
CA LYS A 64 6.79 15.28 -4.21
C LYS A 64 6.74 13.79 -3.88
N GLN A 65 7.79 13.05 -4.22
CA GLN A 65 7.87 11.62 -3.92
C GLN A 65 7.97 11.37 -2.42
N LYS A 66 8.80 12.13 -1.69
CA LYS A 66 8.88 12.05 -0.23
C LYS A 66 7.54 12.37 0.42
N LEU A 67 6.88 13.45 0.00
CA LEU A 67 5.57 13.84 0.53
C LEU A 67 4.52 12.74 0.28
N SER A 68 4.49 12.16 -0.91
CA SER A 68 3.61 11.03 -1.24
C SER A 68 3.92 9.80 -0.38
N THR A 69 5.20 9.51 -0.12
CA THR A 69 5.61 8.41 0.76
C THR A 69 5.13 8.65 2.20
N TYR A 70 5.37 9.85 2.74
CA TYR A 70 4.88 10.22 4.08
C TYR A 70 3.34 10.19 4.16
N ALA A 71 2.64 10.63 3.12
CA ALA A 71 1.19 10.61 3.07
C ALA A 71 0.59 9.19 2.94
N SER A 72 1.36 8.20 2.48
CA SER A 72 0.89 6.84 2.24
C SER A 72 1.31 5.81 3.29
N HIS A 73 2.28 6.15 4.17
CA HIS A 73 2.78 5.21 5.19
C HIS A 73 2.20 5.51 6.58
N ASP A 74 2.14 4.48 7.40
CA ASP A 74 1.66 4.61 8.78
C ASP A 74 2.64 5.43 9.62
N PHE A 75 2.15 6.46 10.30
CA PHE A 75 2.97 7.38 11.09
C PHE A 75 3.71 6.67 12.24
N LEU A 76 3.06 5.69 12.86
CA LEU A 76 3.61 4.99 14.02
C LEU A 76 4.63 3.92 13.61
N ILE A 77 4.38 3.22 12.49
CA ILE A 77 5.13 2.02 12.10
C ILE A 77 6.18 2.32 11.01
N GLY A 78 5.85 3.21 10.08
CA GLY A 78 6.74 3.65 9.01
C GLY A 78 6.78 2.74 7.78
N ASP A 79 7.01 1.45 7.98
CA ASP A 79 7.29 0.50 6.89
C ASP A 79 6.05 -0.12 6.24
N ILE A 80 4.85 0.26 6.67
CA ILE A 80 3.57 -0.24 6.15
C ILE A 80 2.70 0.90 5.64
N LEU A 81 1.75 0.60 4.77
CA LEU A 81 0.76 1.57 4.31
C LEU A 81 -0.13 2.05 5.48
N ASN A 82 -0.51 3.32 5.48
CA ASN A 82 -1.56 3.80 6.37
C ASN A 82 -2.94 3.26 5.93
N GLU A 83 -3.98 3.46 6.71
CA GLU A 83 -5.31 2.91 6.49
C GLU A 83 -5.91 3.35 5.14
N GLU A 84 -5.75 4.62 4.78
CA GLU A 84 -6.24 5.17 3.52
C GLU A 84 -5.51 4.56 2.32
N ALA A 85 -4.19 4.57 2.32
CA ALA A 85 -3.37 4.01 1.25
C ALA A 85 -3.55 2.49 1.12
N PHE A 86 -3.75 1.77 2.23
CA PHE A 86 -4.06 0.34 2.22
C PHE A 86 -5.41 0.06 1.56
N THR A 87 -6.44 0.83 1.89
CA THR A 87 -7.78 0.69 1.30
C THR A 87 -7.75 0.99 -0.20
N GLN A 88 -7.12 2.07 -0.62
CA GLN A 88 -6.93 2.41 -2.04
C GLN A 88 -6.17 1.31 -2.78
N ARG A 89 -5.13 0.76 -2.16
CA ARG A 89 -4.35 -0.33 -2.73
C ARG A 89 -5.16 -1.61 -2.89
N LEU A 90 -5.96 -1.95 -1.89
CA LEU A 90 -6.86 -3.10 -1.92
C LEU A 90 -7.83 -3.00 -3.09
N GLU A 91 -8.51 -1.88 -3.25
CA GLU A 91 -9.45 -1.65 -4.35
C GLU A 91 -8.77 -1.73 -5.71
N HIS A 92 -7.63 -1.07 -5.86
CA HIS A 92 -6.85 -1.08 -7.11
C HIS A 92 -6.45 -2.49 -7.51
N ASP A 93 -5.84 -3.23 -6.60
CA ASP A 93 -5.31 -4.57 -6.89
C ASP A 93 -6.42 -5.61 -7.04
N PHE A 94 -7.52 -5.47 -6.29
CA PHE A 94 -8.72 -6.29 -6.48
C PHE A 94 -9.33 -6.09 -7.87
N ASN A 95 -9.52 -4.85 -8.31
CA ASN A 95 -10.06 -4.52 -9.63
C ASN A 95 -9.14 -5.01 -10.76
N ARG A 96 -7.82 -4.93 -10.56
CA ARG A 96 -6.83 -5.50 -11.48
C ARG A 96 -6.96 -7.02 -11.56
N ALA A 97 -7.02 -7.71 -10.41
CA ALA A 97 -7.20 -9.16 -10.36
C ALA A 97 -8.50 -9.60 -11.02
N LYS A 98 -9.59 -8.85 -10.82
CA LYS A 98 -10.87 -9.07 -11.48
C LYS A 98 -10.77 -8.95 -13.00
N ARG A 99 -10.13 -7.88 -13.50
CA ARG A 99 -9.97 -7.62 -14.94
C ARG A 99 -9.19 -8.70 -15.65
N TYR A 100 -8.13 -9.21 -15.03
CA TYR A 100 -7.25 -10.21 -15.62
C TYR A 100 -7.54 -11.64 -15.16
N ASN A 101 -8.65 -11.83 -14.44
CA ASN A 101 -9.06 -13.11 -13.86
C ASN A 101 -7.94 -13.80 -13.05
N GLN A 102 -7.18 -13.00 -12.29
CA GLN A 102 -6.09 -13.49 -11.45
C GLN A 102 -6.60 -13.86 -10.05
N PRO A 103 -5.95 -14.78 -9.34
CA PRO A 103 -6.23 -15.03 -7.94
C PRO A 103 -5.92 -13.76 -7.13
N PHE A 104 -6.66 -13.58 -6.04
CA PHE A 104 -6.50 -12.47 -5.12
C PHE A 104 -6.95 -12.89 -3.73
N ALA A 105 -6.13 -12.64 -2.73
CA ALA A 105 -6.45 -12.98 -1.36
C ALA A 105 -6.01 -11.85 -0.40
N MET A 106 -6.60 -11.83 0.78
CA MET A 106 -6.18 -10.96 1.86
C MET A 106 -6.23 -11.68 3.21
N LEU A 107 -5.45 -11.16 4.13
CA LEU A 107 -5.38 -11.58 5.51
C LEU A 107 -5.42 -10.35 6.40
N VAL A 108 -6.12 -10.43 7.52
CA VAL A 108 -6.12 -9.38 8.55
C VAL A 108 -5.86 -10.02 9.90
N ILE A 109 -4.97 -9.41 10.67
CA ILE A 109 -4.75 -9.71 12.08
C ILE A 109 -5.35 -8.60 12.94
N GLU A 110 -6.14 -8.98 13.92
CA GLU A 110 -6.64 -8.13 14.99
C GLU A 110 -5.86 -8.40 16.26
N LEU A 111 -5.33 -7.33 16.83
CA LEU A 111 -4.69 -7.31 18.15
C LEU A 111 -5.67 -6.67 19.13
N LYS A 112 -6.58 -7.49 19.70
CA LYS A 112 -7.63 -6.99 20.57
C LYS A 112 -7.05 -6.38 21.85
N ASP A 113 -7.66 -5.29 22.29
CA ASP A 113 -7.40 -4.66 23.60
C ASP A 113 -5.94 -4.24 23.87
N ILE A 114 -5.11 -4.10 22.83
CA ILE A 114 -3.70 -3.64 23.03
C ILE A 114 -3.61 -2.24 23.62
N TYR A 115 -4.71 -1.50 23.63
CA TYR A 115 -4.84 -0.17 24.21
C TYR A 115 -5.88 -0.12 25.35
N ASP A 116 -6.20 -1.25 25.95
CA ASP A 116 -7.12 -1.31 27.11
C ASP A 116 -6.37 -1.13 28.44
N PHE A 117 -6.04 0.13 28.70
CA PHE A 117 -5.28 0.50 29.90
C PHE A 117 -6.08 0.36 31.19
N ALA A 118 -7.39 0.62 31.11
CA ALA A 118 -8.23 0.66 32.30
C ALA A 118 -8.44 -0.72 32.91
N ASN A 119 -8.61 -1.75 32.07
CA ASN A 119 -8.95 -3.10 32.56
C ASN A 119 -7.76 -4.04 32.59
N LYS A 120 -6.69 -3.77 31.82
CA LYS A 120 -5.56 -4.71 31.67
C LYS A 120 -4.20 -4.14 32.03
N GLY A 121 -4.14 -2.88 32.43
CA GLY A 121 -2.87 -2.25 32.83
C GLY A 121 -1.81 -2.15 31.72
N ILE A 122 -2.22 -2.34 30.45
CA ILE A 122 -1.31 -2.24 29.31
C ILE A 122 -1.05 -0.76 29.02
N SER A 123 0.21 -0.33 29.04
CA SER A 123 0.56 1.05 28.68
C SER A 123 0.43 1.31 27.19
N PHE A 124 0.28 2.59 26.77
CA PHE A 124 0.28 2.99 25.36
C PHE A 124 1.54 2.52 24.64
N GLU A 125 2.69 2.67 25.25
CA GLU A 125 3.99 2.26 24.72
C GLU A 125 4.05 0.75 24.48
N THR A 126 3.47 -0.04 25.37
CA THR A 126 3.37 -1.49 25.21
C THR A 126 2.47 -1.86 24.03
N GLY A 127 1.30 -1.25 23.92
CA GLY A 127 0.41 -1.43 22.78
C GLY A 127 1.07 -1.08 21.45
N ASP A 128 1.75 0.05 21.39
CA ASP A 128 2.53 0.47 20.22
C ASP A 128 3.65 -0.51 19.89
N THR A 129 4.34 -1.03 20.91
CA THR A 129 5.41 -2.02 20.74
C THR A 129 4.89 -3.32 20.16
N ILE A 130 3.77 -3.84 20.66
CA ILE A 130 3.11 -5.04 20.12
C ILE A 130 2.75 -4.83 18.65
N LEU A 131 2.16 -3.69 18.34
CA LEU A 131 1.74 -3.36 16.98
C LEU A 131 2.92 -3.22 16.02
N LYS A 132 3.97 -2.49 16.43
CA LYS A 132 5.21 -2.33 15.64
C LYS A 132 5.88 -3.68 15.37
N ASN A 133 6.03 -4.51 16.39
CA ASN A 133 6.65 -5.82 16.25
C ASN A 133 5.84 -6.73 15.32
N THR A 134 4.51 -6.71 15.43
CA THR A 134 3.64 -7.48 14.55
C THR A 134 3.77 -7.03 13.10
N ALA A 135 3.78 -5.73 12.85
CA ALA A 135 3.97 -5.17 11.51
C ALA A 135 5.36 -5.49 10.95
N GLY A 136 6.42 -5.30 11.74
CA GLY A 136 7.79 -5.64 11.34
C GLY A 136 7.94 -7.13 10.99
N TYR A 137 7.26 -8.00 11.73
CA TYR A 137 7.18 -9.41 11.37
C TYR A 137 6.47 -9.65 10.04
N CYS A 138 5.35 -8.96 9.80
CA CYS A 138 4.68 -9.05 8.50
C CYS A 138 5.60 -8.63 7.36
N VAL A 139 6.30 -7.49 7.49
CA VAL A 139 7.24 -6.98 6.48
C VAL A 139 8.38 -7.96 6.21
N THR A 140 8.92 -8.57 7.26
CA THR A 140 10.03 -9.52 7.12
C THR A 140 9.62 -10.88 6.56
N THR A 141 8.36 -11.28 6.79
CA THR A 141 7.83 -12.60 6.39
C THR A 141 7.26 -12.58 4.98
N PHE A 142 6.55 -11.52 4.61
CA PHE A 142 5.83 -11.42 3.34
C PHE A 142 6.57 -10.51 2.34
N LYS A 143 7.77 -10.93 1.93
CA LYS A 143 8.68 -10.16 1.05
C LYS A 143 8.34 -10.21 -0.44
N ASN A 144 7.22 -10.80 -0.84
CA ASN A 144 6.85 -10.88 -2.24
C ASN A 144 6.48 -9.45 -2.76
N PRO A 145 6.99 -9.01 -3.92
CA PRO A 145 6.64 -7.72 -4.53
C PRO A 145 5.14 -7.50 -4.78
N ASP A 146 4.38 -8.59 -4.95
CA ASP A 146 2.93 -8.55 -5.13
C ASP A 146 2.15 -8.58 -3.78
N THR A 147 2.86 -8.44 -2.65
CA THR A 147 2.26 -8.39 -1.31
C THR A 147 2.35 -6.98 -0.74
N HIS A 148 1.22 -6.47 -0.25
CA HIS A 148 1.15 -5.15 0.37
C HIS A 148 0.63 -5.25 1.79
N ILE A 149 1.31 -4.58 2.70
CA ILE A 149 1.03 -4.60 4.13
C ILE A 149 0.63 -3.19 4.54
N GLY A 150 -0.41 -3.08 5.36
CA GLY A 150 -0.85 -1.78 5.82
C GLY A 150 -1.69 -1.83 7.09
N ARG A 151 -1.91 -0.68 7.66
CA ARG A 151 -2.88 -0.47 8.70
C ARG A 151 -4.27 -0.72 8.13
N PHE A 152 -5.06 -1.55 8.78
CA PHE A 152 -6.43 -1.82 8.38
C PHE A 152 -7.44 -1.12 9.29
N ASP A 153 -7.04 -0.86 10.54
CA ASP A 153 -7.79 -0.16 11.57
C ASP A 153 -6.82 0.12 12.75
N LYS A 154 -7.29 0.76 13.81
CA LYS A 154 -6.50 1.14 14.98
C LYS A 154 -5.66 -0.01 15.57
N THR A 155 -6.20 -1.22 15.61
CA THR A 155 -5.60 -2.43 16.20
C THR A 155 -5.37 -3.55 15.19
N LYS A 156 -5.58 -3.27 13.88
CA LYS A 156 -5.54 -4.27 12.83
C LYS A 156 -4.47 -3.98 11.78
N ILE A 157 -3.79 -5.02 11.35
CA ILE A 157 -2.88 -4.99 10.21
C ILE A 157 -3.46 -5.88 9.12
N GLY A 158 -3.52 -5.35 7.90
CA GLY A 158 -3.96 -6.06 6.71
C GLY A 158 -2.79 -6.44 5.81
N ILE A 159 -2.93 -7.56 5.12
CA ILE A 159 -1.98 -8.06 4.13
C ILE A 159 -2.76 -8.42 2.87
N ILE A 160 -2.38 -7.83 1.74
CA ILE A 160 -2.93 -8.09 0.42
C ILE A 160 -1.97 -8.98 -0.35
N PHE A 161 -2.48 -10.07 -0.91
CA PHE A 161 -1.78 -10.96 -1.84
C PHE A 161 -2.35 -10.74 -3.24
N SER A 162 -1.75 -9.83 -4.01
CA SER A 162 -2.30 -9.35 -5.30
C SER A 162 -2.36 -10.41 -6.41
N ARG A 163 -1.65 -11.52 -6.22
CA ARG A 163 -1.69 -12.73 -7.08
C ARG A 163 -1.76 -14.01 -6.26
N GLY A 164 -2.04 -13.87 -4.97
CA GLY A 164 -2.10 -15.00 -4.05
C GLY A 164 -3.48 -15.63 -4.03
N ASN A 165 -3.50 -16.92 -3.75
CA ASN A 165 -4.70 -17.70 -3.59
C ASN A 165 -5.04 -17.91 -2.11
N ARG A 166 -6.16 -18.60 -1.87
CA ARG A 166 -6.64 -18.93 -0.52
C ARG A 166 -5.64 -19.74 0.30
N GLU A 167 -4.93 -20.69 -0.35
CA GLU A 167 -3.98 -21.56 0.33
C GLU A 167 -2.78 -20.78 0.83
N GLU A 168 -2.27 -19.84 0.04
CA GLU A 168 -1.18 -18.93 0.45
C GLU A 168 -1.61 -18.04 1.61
N ALA A 169 -2.82 -17.48 1.56
CA ALA A 169 -3.37 -16.70 2.65
C ALA A 169 -3.56 -17.52 3.93
N ALA A 170 -4.00 -18.79 3.81
CA ALA A 170 -4.15 -19.71 4.94
C ALA A 170 -2.79 -20.03 5.60
N LYS A 171 -1.80 -20.42 4.79
CA LYS A 171 -0.43 -20.65 5.26
C LYS A 171 0.18 -19.40 5.90
N GLY A 172 -0.07 -18.25 5.29
CA GLY A 172 0.34 -16.95 5.82
C GLY A 172 -0.30 -16.66 7.17
N ALA A 173 -1.58 -16.95 7.33
CA ALA A 173 -2.33 -16.78 8.57
C ALA A 173 -1.76 -17.64 9.71
N GLU A 174 -1.49 -18.92 9.44
CA GLU A 174 -0.88 -19.83 10.43
C GLU A 174 0.50 -19.37 10.89
N LYS A 175 1.32 -18.97 9.91
CA LYS A 175 2.68 -18.50 10.18
C LYS A 175 2.67 -17.22 11.00
N LEU A 176 1.81 -16.26 10.62
CA LEU A 176 1.65 -15.00 11.32
C LEU A 176 1.16 -15.20 12.74
N TYR A 177 0.11 -15.99 12.93
CA TYR A 177 -0.47 -16.27 14.25
C TYR A 177 0.55 -16.86 15.22
N LYS A 178 1.26 -17.93 14.81
CA LYS A 178 2.30 -18.58 15.63
C LYS A 178 3.39 -17.60 16.05
N SER A 179 3.88 -16.79 15.12
CA SER A 179 4.98 -15.87 15.37
C SER A 179 4.60 -14.68 16.23
N VAL A 180 3.39 -14.17 16.06
CA VAL A 180 2.90 -13.07 16.92
C VAL A 180 2.74 -13.55 18.36
N ILE A 181 2.20 -14.75 18.57
CA ILE A 181 2.13 -15.35 19.91
C ILE A 181 3.53 -15.52 20.53
N GLU A 182 4.49 -16.02 19.75
CA GLU A 182 5.85 -16.19 20.23
C GLU A 182 6.51 -14.86 20.62
N GLN A 183 6.30 -13.82 19.82
CA GLN A 183 6.81 -12.47 20.12
C GLN A 183 6.18 -11.91 21.41
N ILE A 184 4.86 -12.06 21.58
CA ILE A 184 4.14 -11.57 22.76
C ILE A 184 4.66 -12.28 24.01
N ARG A 185 4.89 -13.58 23.94
CA ARG A 185 5.49 -14.34 25.05
C ARG A 185 6.90 -13.84 25.42
N LYS A 186 7.71 -13.47 24.42
CA LYS A 186 9.05 -12.89 24.64
C LYS A 186 9.03 -11.52 25.29
N LEU A 187 7.95 -10.76 25.10
CA LEU A 187 7.78 -9.44 25.71
C LEU A 187 7.38 -9.53 27.20
N ASN A 188 7.12 -10.74 27.73
CA ASN A 188 6.68 -10.97 29.11
C ASN A 188 5.50 -10.08 29.54
N ILE A 189 4.55 -9.87 28.62
CA ILE A 189 3.35 -9.09 28.91
C ILE A 189 2.33 -10.08 29.49
N ASP A 190 2.32 -10.27 30.80
CA ASP A 190 1.48 -11.24 31.51
C ASP A 190 -0.03 -11.08 31.26
N GLN A 191 -0.44 -9.90 30.82
CA GLN A 191 -1.84 -9.54 30.62
C GLN A 191 -2.30 -9.67 29.16
N TYR A 192 -1.37 -9.90 28.22
CA TYR A 192 -1.70 -10.06 26.80
C TYR A 192 -1.34 -11.47 26.32
N ASN A 193 -2.35 -12.23 25.91
CA ASN A 193 -2.18 -13.65 25.57
C ASN A 193 -2.72 -13.97 24.16
N ALA A 194 -2.58 -15.23 23.76
CA ALA A 194 -3.05 -15.75 22.49
C ALA A 194 -4.57 -15.55 22.25
N GLU A 195 -5.35 -15.45 23.34
CA GLU A 195 -6.80 -15.24 23.28
C GLU A 195 -7.20 -13.82 22.86
N MET A 196 -6.23 -12.93 22.69
CA MET A 196 -6.44 -11.56 22.25
C MET A 196 -6.08 -11.34 20.77
N ILE A 197 -5.73 -12.40 20.05
CA ILE A 197 -5.29 -12.37 18.67
C ILE A 197 -6.28 -13.12 17.81
N ALA A 198 -6.88 -12.43 16.83
CA ALA A 198 -7.70 -13.05 15.81
C ALA A 198 -7.09 -12.82 14.42
N VAL A 199 -6.98 -13.88 13.65
CA VAL A 199 -6.51 -13.80 12.26
C VAL A 199 -7.62 -14.28 11.35
N SER A 200 -7.99 -13.47 10.37
CA SER A 200 -8.98 -13.84 9.35
C SER A 200 -8.36 -13.71 7.96
N TYR A 201 -8.64 -14.67 7.10
CA TYR A 201 -8.24 -14.62 5.70
C TYR A 201 -9.41 -14.94 4.77
N THR A 202 -9.36 -14.38 3.57
CA THR A 202 -10.36 -14.57 2.52
C THR A 202 -9.71 -14.44 1.14
N ASP A 203 -10.38 -14.96 0.13
CA ASP A 203 -9.99 -14.83 -1.27
C ASP A 203 -11.15 -14.30 -2.11
N ARG A 204 -10.87 -13.91 -3.34
CA ARG A 204 -11.88 -13.53 -4.33
C ARG A 204 -12.66 -14.78 -4.76
N LYS A 205 -13.97 -14.79 -4.53
CA LYS A 205 -14.83 -15.98 -4.74
C LYS A 205 -15.21 -16.22 -6.20
N ASN A 206 -15.60 -15.15 -6.90
CA ASN A 206 -16.08 -15.24 -8.28
C ASN A 206 -15.98 -13.87 -8.97
N PHE A 207 -16.45 -13.81 -10.22
CA PHE A 207 -16.41 -12.57 -11.01
C PHE A 207 -17.27 -11.44 -10.44
N ASN A 208 -18.36 -11.77 -9.72
CA ASN A 208 -19.26 -10.78 -9.12
C ASN A 208 -18.80 -10.29 -7.74
N ASP A 209 -17.73 -10.86 -7.19
CA ASP A 209 -17.17 -10.43 -5.92
C ASP A 209 -16.62 -9.00 -6.01
N THR A 210 -16.62 -8.29 -4.87
CA THR A 210 -16.12 -6.92 -4.75
C THR A 210 -15.14 -6.83 -3.59
N ALA A 211 -14.31 -5.78 -3.59
CA ALA A 211 -13.42 -5.48 -2.48
C ALA A 211 -14.22 -5.30 -1.19
N ASP A 212 -15.37 -4.61 -1.25
CA ASP A 212 -16.26 -4.41 -0.09
C ASP A 212 -16.81 -5.73 0.46
N ASN A 213 -17.18 -6.68 -0.42
CA ASN A 213 -17.62 -8.01 0.00
C ASN A 213 -16.49 -8.76 0.72
N MET A 214 -15.25 -8.65 0.24
CA MET A 214 -14.09 -9.24 0.92
C MET A 214 -13.86 -8.61 2.29
N LEU A 215 -13.89 -7.29 2.37
CA LEU A 215 -13.79 -6.55 3.63
C LEU A 215 -14.91 -6.93 4.59
N GLY A 216 -16.14 -7.05 4.10
CA GLY A 216 -17.29 -7.48 4.88
C GLY A 216 -17.12 -8.89 5.46
N ARG A 217 -16.57 -9.83 4.68
CA ARG A 217 -16.26 -11.19 5.17
C ARG A 217 -15.24 -11.15 6.30
N VAL A 218 -14.10 -10.48 6.09
CA VAL A 218 -13.04 -10.36 7.10
C VAL A 218 -13.57 -9.72 8.39
N ARG A 219 -14.27 -8.58 8.28
CA ARG A 219 -14.83 -7.87 9.44
C ARG A 219 -15.82 -8.76 10.23
N ARG A 220 -16.67 -9.51 9.52
CA ARG A 220 -17.62 -10.44 10.15
C ARG A 220 -16.89 -11.54 10.92
N HIS A 221 -15.86 -12.15 10.33
CA HIS A 221 -15.11 -13.23 10.96
C HIS A 221 -14.34 -12.76 12.19
N ILE A 222 -13.66 -11.63 12.09
CA ILE A 222 -13.02 -11.01 13.26
C ILE A 222 -14.06 -10.67 14.32
N GLY A 223 -15.18 -10.06 13.95
CA GLY A 223 -16.26 -9.71 14.87
C GLY A 223 -16.89 -10.93 15.55
N ASN A 224 -17.03 -12.05 14.84
CA ASN A 224 -17.52 -13.30 15.42
C ASN A 224 -16.48 -13.91 16.38
N ALA A 225 -15.20 -13.93 16.01
CA ALA A 225 -14.14 -14.40 16.88
C ALA A 225 -14.09 -13.61 18.19
N LEU A 226 -14.22 -12.28 18.12
CA LEU A 226 -14.22 -11.41 19.28
C LEU A 226 -15.47 -11.63 20.20
N ARG A 227 -16.66 -11.84 19.62
CA ARG A 227 -17.89 -12.05 20.38
C ARG A 227 -17.97 -13.42 21.03
N SER A 228 -17.53 -14.46 20.33
CA SER A 228 -17.58 -15.85 20.81
C SER A 228 -16.40 -16.22 21.72
N HIS A 229 -15.45 -15.30 21.96
CA HIS A 229 -14.20 -15.56 22.65
C HIS A 229 -13.42 -16.75 22.06
N ARG A 230 -13.67 -17.04 20.77
CA ARG A 230 -12.98 -18.09 20.02
C ARG A 230 -11.93 -17.44 19.10
N TYR A 231 -10.82 -17.12 19.67
CA TYR A 231 -9.68 -16.50 18.99
C TYR A 231 -8.93 -17.51 18.12
N GLY A 232 -7.95 -17.04 17.37
CA GLY A 232 -7.16 -17.87 16.49
C GLY A 232 -7.41 -17.60 15.01
N ILE A 233 -7.16 -18.60 14.18
CA ILE A 233 -7.22 -18.46 12.72
C ILE A 233 -8.62 -18.83 12.23
N ARG A 234 -9.21 -17.96 11.40
CA ARG A 234 -10.54 -18.15 10.81
C ARG A 234 -10.51 -17.99 9.29
N SER A 235 -11.19 -18.89 8.63
CA SER A 235 -11.44 -18.81 7.19
C SER A 235 -12.83 -18.24 6.91
N SER A 236 -12.96 -17.48 5.82
CA SER A 236 -14.24 -16.92 5.39
C SER A 236 -15.34 -17.94 5.04
N ASP A 237 -15.01 -19.24 5.02
CA ASP A 237 -15.94 -20.30 4.66
C ASP A 237 -16.23 -21.27 5.82
N SER A 238 -15.69 -21.03 7.02
CA SER A 238 -16.13 -21.77 8.20
C SER A 238 -17.60 -21.44 8.44
N LYS A 239 -18.46 -22.43 8.21
CA LYS A 239 -19.85 -22.38 8.67
C LYS A 239 -19.80 -22.51 10.18
N ASP A 240 -19.89 -21.40 10.90
CA ASP A 240 -20.16 -21.33 12.34
C ASP A 240 -21.41 -20.51 12.59
#